data_31ecf9edab7c1cada4927b90408449ca
#
_entry.id   31ecf9edab7c1cada4927b90408449ca
#
_cell.length_a   1.000
_cell.length_b   1.000
_cell.length_c   1.000
_cell.angle_alpha   90.00
_cell.angle_beta   90.00
_cell.angle_gamma   90.00
#
_symmetry.space_group_name_H-M   'P 1'
#
loop_
_entity.id
_entity.type
_entity.pdbx_description
1 polymer ?
#
loop_
_entity_poly.entity_id
_entity_poly.type
_entity_poly.pdbx_seq_one_letter_code
_entity_poly.pdbx_strand_id
1 'polypeptide(L)'
;MRTRIKICGLTRPIDARSANDAGVDALGLIFYRPSPRAVDMGAAAEIAADVSAFTTVVGVFVNGSPQEIEEVLTKVHITCLQFHGDESAVDCEQYGIPYIKTVRMKDGVLPAEVARSHPAARAILLDSYHPQKYGGTGESFSWERARDCREKPVVLAGGLNPLNVAEAIMLSGAYGVDVSTGVESAPGIKDPNKIRD
;
A
#
# COMPACT_ATOMS: atom_id res chain seq x y z
N MET A 1 8.24 18.52 -6.71
CA MET A 1 8.36 17.57 -5.56
C MET A 1 8.53 16.18 -6.15
N ARG A 2 9.42 15.30 -5.60
CA ARG A 2 9.58 13.91 -6.08
C ARG A 2 8.34 13.08 -5.69
N THR A 3 7.81 12.27 -6.61
CA THR A 3 6.79 11.26 -6.31
C THR A 3 7.33 10.22 -5.34
N ARG A 4 6.56 9.83 -4.33
CA ARG A 4 6.93 8.79 -3.37
C ARG A 4 6.64 7.41 -3.94
N ILE A 5 7.46 6.42 -3.57
CA ILE A 5 7.36 5.06 -4.09
C ILE A 5 7.16 4.09 -2.93
N LYS A 6 6.12 3.29 -3.01
CA LYS A 6 5.88 2.16 -2.11
C LYS A 6 5.90 0.86 -2.92
N ILE A 7 6.60 -0.15 -2.42
CA ILE A 7 6.54 -1.53 -2.93
C ILE A 7 5.78 -2.39 -1.94
N CYS A 8 4.69 -2.99 -2.38
CA CYS A 8 3.74 -3.70 -1.52
C CYS A 8 3.76 -5.21 -1.73
N GLY A 9 3.46 -5.98 -0.67
CA GLY A 9 3.39 -7.44 -0.71
C GLY A 9 4.76 -8.10 -0.79
N LEU A 10 5.68 -7.63 0.04
CA LEU A 10 6.99 -8.26 0.25
C LEU A 10 6.82 -9.49 1.12
N THR A 11 7.44 -10.60 0.71
CA THR A 11 7.38 -11.88 1.43
C THR A 11 8.76 -12.41 1.79
N ARG A 12 9.84 -11.76 1.33
CA ARG A 12 11.22 -12.20 1.54
C ARG A 12 12.14 -11.04 1.91
N PRO A 13 13.08 -11.21 2.86
CA PRO A 13 14.05 -10.16 3.23
C PRO A 13 14.88 -9.66 2.04
N ILE A 14 15.26 -10.55 1.09
CA ILE A 14 16.04 -10.16 -0.09
C ILE A 14 15.30 -9.16 -0.98
N ASP A 15 13.97 -9.26 -1.08
CA ASP A 15 13.16 -8.33 -1.88
C ASP A 15 13.08 -6.96 -1.19
N ALA A 16 13.01 -6.94 0.15
CA ALA A 16 13.04 -5.71 0.94
C ALA A 16 14.39 -4.99 0.80
N ARG A 17 15.51 -5.72 0.84
CA ARG A 17 16.84 -5.15 0.57
C ARG A 17 16.91 -4.54 -0.83
N SER A 18 16.46 -5.28 -1.85
CA SER A 18 16.44 -4.78 -3.25
C SER A 18 15.62 -3.49 -3.40
N ALA A 19 14.48 -3.39 -2.72
CA ALA A 19 13.65 -2.19 -2.73
C ALA A 19 14.32 -1.03 -1.97
N ASN A 20 14.93 -1.29 -0.82
CA ASN A 20 15.72 -0.30 -0.08
C ASN A 20 16.89 0.27 -0.92
N ASP A 21 17.64 -0.62 -1.60
CA ASP A 21 18.78 -0.24 -2.45
C ASP A 21 18.33 0.60 -3.66
N ALA A 22 17.10 0.37 -4.14
CA ALA A 22 16.48 1.19 -5.17
C ALA A 22 15.97 2.56 -4.65
N GLY A 23 16.01 2.80 -3.33
CA GLY A 23 15.63 4.08 -2.71
C GLY A 23 14.12 4.31 -2.61
N VAL A 24 13.33 3.26 -2.39
CA VAL A 24 11.88 3.39 -2.16
C VAL A 24 11.58 4.04 -0.82
N ASP A 25 10.44 4.72 -0.70
CA ASP A 25 10.02 5.43 0.51
C ASP A 25 9.28 4.54 1.50
N ALA A 26 8.65 3.45 1.02
CA ALA A 26 7.85 2.57 1.87
C ALA A 26 7.80 1.13 1.36
N LEU A 27 7.71 0.19 2.30
CA LEU A 27 7.58 -1.25 2.08
C LEU A 27 6.29 -1.76 2.71
N GLY A 28 5.47 -2.53 1.97
CA GLY A 28 4.20 -3.07 2.45
C GLY A 28 4.27 -4.55 2.79
N LEU A 29 3.86 -4.91 4.00
CA LEU A 29 3.70 -6.26 4.53
C LEU A 29 2.21 -6.56 4.68
N ILE A 30 1.71 -7.63 4.06
CA ILE A 30 0.29 -7.92 4.00
C ILE A 30 -0.10 -8.96 5.06
N PHE A 31 -0.95 -8.55 6.02
CA PHE A 31 -1.51 -9.39 7.07
C PHE A 31 -2.96 -9.79 6.76
N TYR A 32 -3.21 -10.23 5.54
CA TYR A 32 -4.50 -10.71 5.07
C TYR A 32 -4.34 -12.12 4.50
N ARG A 33 -4.71 -13.15 5.27
CA ARG A 33 -4.46 -14.57 4.96
C ARG A 33 -4.89 -15.03 3.56
N PRO A 34 -6.02 -14.54 2.98
CA PRO A 34 -6.40 -14.93 1.62
C PRO A 34 -5.46 -14.38 0.52
N SER A 35 -4.58 -13.44 0.83
CA SER A 35 -3.61 -12.91 -0.13
C SER A 35 -2.49 -13.92 -0.40
N PRO A 36 -2.10 -14.17 -1.66
CA PRO A 36 -0.90 -14.99 -1.96
C PRO A 36 0.41 -14.30 -1.51
N ARG A 37 0.33 -13.05 -1.02
CA ARG A 37 1.44 -12.24 -0.50
C ARG A 37 1.33 -12.04 1.00
N ALA A 38 0.47 -12.83 1.68
CA ALA A 38 0.35 -12.77 3.12
C ALA A 38 1.66 -13.25 3.77
N VAL A 39 2.08 -12.54 4.81
CA VAL A 39 3.21 -12.92 5.65
C VAL A 39 2.74 -13.28 7.05
N ASP A 40 3.40 -14.23 7.69
CA ASP A 40 3.27 -14.43 9.13
C ASP A 40 4.13 -13.41 9.91
N MET A 41 3.94 -13.36 11.21
CA MET A 41 4.64 -12.39 12.06
C MET A 41 6.16 -12.62 12.13
N GLY A 42 6.62 -13.86 12.00
CA GLY A 42 8.05 -14.18 12.01
C GLY A 42 8.74 -13.65 10.76
N ALA A 43 8.21 -14.00 9.58
CA ALA A 43 8.71 -13.50 8.30
C ALA A 43 8.61 -11.96 8.21
N ALA A 44 7.50 -11.38 8.70
CA ALA A 44 7.32 -9.93 8.73
C ALA A 44 8.38 -9.23 9.61
N ALA A 45 8.70 -9.79 10.79
CA ALA A 45 9.71 -9.25 11.68
C ALA A 45 11.11 -9.31 11.07
N GLU A 46 11.47 -10.42 10.39
CA GLU A 46 12.73 -10.55 9.67
C GLU A 46 12.85 -9.52 8.53
N ILE A 47 11.78 -9.32 7.76
CA ILE A 47 11.75 -8.32 6.68
C ILE A 47 11.89 -6.91 7.26
N ALA A 48 11.16 -6.59 8.33
CA ALA A 48 11.16 -5.27 8.95
C ALA A 48 12.49 -4.92 9.62
N ALA A 49 13.25 -5.90 10.12
CA ALA A 49 14.54 -5.69 10.78
C ALA A 49 15.64 -5.16 9.83
N ASP A 50 15.54 -5.46 8.54
CA ASP A 50 16.53 -5.09 7.51
C ASP A 50 16.19 -3.76 6.79
N VAL A 51 15.12 -3.08 7.21
CA VAL A 51 14.65 -1.85 6.56
C VAL A 51 15.46 -0.64 7.03
N SER A 52 15.86 0.23 6.10
CA SER A 52 16.64 1.43 6.42
C SER A 52 15.84 2.43 7.26
N ALA A 53 16.55 3.26 8.04
CA ALA A 53 15.96 4.19 9.00
C ALA A 53 15.00 5.23 8.38
N PHE A 54 15.11 5.49 7.08
CA PHE A 54 14.26 6.46 6.36
C PHE A 54 13.17 5.81 5.51
N THR A 55 13.00 4.49 5.60
CA THR A 55 11.97 3.77 4.85
C THR A 55 10.81 3.39 5.79
N THR A 56 9.60 3.73 5.40
CA THR A 56 8.38 3.41 6.16
C THR A 56 8.02 1.92 6.00
N VAL A 57 7.80 1.20 7.11
CA VAL A 57 7.25 -0.15 7.10
C VAL A 57 5.73 -0.07 7.29
N VAL A 58 4.98 -0.49 6.27
CA VAL A 58 3.53 -0.40 6.22
C VAL A 58 2.89 -1.76 6.44
N GLY A 59 2.15 -1.92 7.55
CA GLY A 59 1.30 -3.09 7.78
C GLY A 59 -0.04 -2.95 7.06
N VAL A 60 -0.35 -3.86 6.15
CA VAL A 60 -1.58 -3.83 5.33
C VAL A 60 -2.59 -4.82 5.88
N PHE A 61 -3.78 -4.33 6.23
CA PHE A 61 -4.88 -5.09 6.79
C PHE A 61 -6.15 -4.95 5.95
N VAL A 62 -6.99 -5.97 5.96
CA VAL A 62 -8.31 -6.01 5.35
C VAL A 62 -9.30 -6.50 6.39
N ASN A 63 -10.06 -5.60 7.00
CA ASN A 63 -11.02 -5.88 8.06
C ASN A 63 -10.43 -6.75 9.20
N GLY A 64 -9.15 -6.50 9.54
CA GLY A 64 -8.48 -7.22 10.62
C GLY A 64 -9.10 -6.90 11.99
N SER A 65 -9.14 -7.89 12.89
CA SER A 65 -9.59 -7.63 14.25
C SER A 65 -8.58 -6.75 15.02
N PRO A 66 -9.03 -5.97 16.00
CA PRO A 66 -8.12 -5.18 16.83
C PRO A 66 -7.00 -6.01 17.45
N GLN A 67 -7.32 -7.22 17.92
CA GLN A 67 -6.36 -8.13 18.54
C GLN A 67 -5.27 -8.57 17.56
N GLU A 68 -5.63 -8.89 16.30
CA GLU A 68 -4.66 -9.25 15.26
C GLU A 68 -3.73 -8.08 14.95
N ILE A 69 -4.25 -6.86 14.84
CA ILE A 69 -3.46 -5.67 14.54
C ILE A 69 -2.52 -5.34 15.70
N GLU A 70 -3.00 -5.35 16.95
CA GLU A 70 -2.20 -5.11 18.14
C GLU A 70 -1.08 -6.17 18.30
N GLU A 71 -1.38 -7.44 18.02
CA GLU A 71 -0.38 -8.51 18.08
C GLU A 71 0.74 -8.27 17.05
N VAL A 72 0.40 -7.86 15.82
CA VAL A 72 1.38 -7.50 14.81
C VAL A 72 2.21 -6.31 15.25
N LEU A 73 1.59 -5.24 15.75
CA LEU A 73 2.29 -4.03 16.23
C LEU A 73 3.24 -4.29 17.39
N THR A 74 2.94 -5.31 18.21
CA THR A 74 3.82 -5.72 19.33
C THR A 74 5.05 -6.49 18.84
N LYS A 75 4.92 -7.27 17.76
CA LYS A 75 5.96 -8.21 17.30
C LYS A 75 6.76 -7.73 16.10
N VAL A 76 6.19 -6.83 15.30
CA VAL A 76 6.76 -6.34 14.03
C VAL A 76 6.89 -4.82 14.10
N HIS A 77 8.04 -4.30 13.72
CA HIS A 77 8.27 -2.84 13.68
C HIS A 77 7.50 -2.20 12.52
N ILE A 78 6.19 -2.01 12.71
CA ILE A 78 5.31 -1.29 11.77
C ILE A 78 5.30 0.19 12.15
N THR A 79 5.53 1.08 11.19
CA THR A 79 5.55 2.53 11.40
C THR A 79 4.37 3.26 10.75
N CYS A 80 3.59 2.56 9.92
CA CYS A 80 2.35 3.05 9.32
C CYS A 80 1.38 1.88 9.10
N LEU A 81 0.09 2.10 9.29
CA LEU A 81 -0.96 1.14 8.93
C LEU A 81 -1.57 1.48 7.57
N GLN A 82 -1.98 0.48 6.82
CA GLN A 82 -2.82 0.64 5.63
C GLN A 82 -4.09 -0.20 5.81
N PHE A 83 -5.23 0.45 5.86
CA PHE A 83 -6.54 -0.19 5.93
C PHE A 83 -7.13 -0.32 4.54
N HIS A 84 -7.21 -1.56 4.06
CA HIS A 84 -7.58 -1.89 2.68
C HIS A 84 -9.00 -2.49 2.54
N GLY A 85 -9.71 -2.64 3.65
CA GLY A 85 -11.08 -3.12 3.73
C GLY A 85 -12.09 -1.98 3.88
N ASP A 86 -13.14 -2.27 4.64
CA ASP A 86 -14.28 -1.37 4.86
C ASP A 86 -14.25 -0.78 6.30
N GLU A 87 -13.03 -0.72 6.91
CA GLU A 87 -12.81 -0.23 8.28
C GLU A 87 -13.27 1.24 8.42
N SER A 88 -13.96 1.54 9.52
CA SER A 88 -14.38 2.90 9.85
C SER A 88 -13.21 3.78 10.34
N ALA A 89 -13.38 5.09 10.38
CA ALA A 89 -12.36 6.00 10.91
C ALA A 89 -12.02 5.67 12.37
N VAL A 90 -13.02 5.35 13.20
CA VAL A 90 -12.82 4.98 14.61
C VAL A 90 -11.95 3.72 14.73
N ASP A 91 -12.21 2.71 13.88
CA ASP A 91 -11.41 1.48 13.86
C ASP A 91 -9.96 1.76 13.43
N CYS A 92 -9.75 2.73 12.55
CA CYS A 92 -8.40 3.06 12.07
C CYS A 92 -7.58 3.89 13.06
N GLU A 93 -8.22 4.73 13.86
CA GLU A 93 -7.55 5.75 14.70
C GLU A 93 -7.04 5.22 16.04
N GLN A 94 -7.54 4.07 16.51
CA GLN A 94 -7.29 3.56 17.86
C GLN A 94 -5.84 3.13 18.14
N TYR A 95 -5.01 2.93 17.11
CA TYR A 95 -3.64 2.37 17.28
C TYR A 95 -2.55 3.40 17.54
N GLY A 96 -2.84 4.70 17.48
CA GLY A 96 -1.89 5.76 17.81
C GLY A 96 -0.73 5.95 16.84
N ILE A 97 -0.71 5.25 15.70
CA ILE A 97 0.29 5.40 14.63
C ILE A 97 -0.36 5.91 13.34
N PRO A 98 0.41 6.56 12.42
CA PRO A 98 -0.14 7.04 11.15
C PRO A 98 -0.80 5.94 10.34
N TYR A 99 -1.86 6.29 9.59
CA TYR A 99 -2.47 5.33 8.68
C TYR A 99 -2.83 5.92 7.32
N ILE A 100 -2.95 5.02 6.33
CA ILE A 100 -3.43 5.25 4.98
C ILE A 100 -4.76 4.51 4.83
N LYS A 101 -5.79 5.18 4.30
CA LYS A 101 -7.06 4.50 3.96
C LYS A 101 -7.10 4.20 2.48
N THR A 102 -7.37 2.96 2.13
CA THR A 102 -7.55 2.54 0.73
C THR A 102 -8.98 2.75 0.28
N VAL A 103 -9.11 3.26 -0.93
CA VAL A 103 -10.37 3.40 -1.68
C VAL A 103 -10.31 2.47 -2.88
N ARG A 104 -11.20 1.50 -2.94
CA ARG A 104 -11.35 0.63 -4.11
C ARG A 104 -12.18 1.35 -5.15
N MET A 105 -11.53 1.76 -6.26
CA MET A 105 -12.09 2.61 -7.29
C MET A 105 -13.06 1.85 -8.20
N LYS A 106 -14.34 1.94 -7.87
CA LYS A 106 -15.46 1.49 -8.70
C LYS A 106 -16.29 2.69 -9.15
N ASP A 107 -17.24 2.47 -10.05
CA ASP A 107 -18.16 3.51 -10.49
C ASP A 107 -18.95 4.10 -9.31
N GLY A 108 -19.09 5.41 -9.32
CA GLY A 108 -19.81 6.16 -8.31
C GLY A 108 -19.05 6.41 -6.99
N VAL A 109 -17.86 5.82 -6.76
CA VAL A 109 -17.06 6.11 -5.56
C VAL A 109 -16.34 7.45 -5.73
N LEU A 110 -16.46 8.32 -4.75
CA LEU A 110 -15.79 9.62 -4.68
C LEU A 110 -14.66 9.59 -3.64
N PRO A 111 -13.37 9.61 -4.04
CA PRO A 111 -12.24 9.59 -3.11
C PRO A 111 -12.29 10.69 -2.07
N ALA A 112 -12.78 11.88 -2.44
CA ALA A 112 -12.93 13.01 -1.55
C ALA A 112 -13.91 12.75 -0.37
N GLU A 113 -14.94 11.95 -0.57
CA GLU A 113 -15.87 11.57 0.51
C GLU A 113 -15.19 10.67 1.53
N VAL A 114 -14.41 9.68 1.04
CA VAL A 114 -13.63 8.81 1.92
C VAL A 114 -12.56 9.61 2.66
N ALA A 115 -11.90 10.57 2.01
CA ALA A 115 -10.95 11.46 2.64
C ALA A 115 -11.56 12.29 3.78
N ARG A 116 -12.79 12.78 3.58
CA ARG A 116 -13.54 13.52 4.62
C ARG A 116 -14.01 12.62 5.76
N SER A 117 -14.42 11.39 5.48
CA SER A 117 -14.87 10.44 6.51
C SER A 117 -13.72 9.84 7.34
N HIS A 118 -12.45 10.00 6.89
CA HIS A 118 -11.26 9.55 7.61
C HIS A 118 -10.31 10.74 7.88
N PRO A 119 -10.69 11.68 8.79
CA PRO A 119 -9.95 12.93 8.97
C PRO A 119 -8.51 12.73 9.44
N ALA A 120 -8.21 11.70 10.22
CA ALA A 120 -6.87 11.40 10.72
C ALA A 120 -5.99 10.61 9.73
N ALA A 121 -6.55 10.08 8.63
CA ALA A 121 -5.75 9.42 7.60
C ALA A 121 -4.67 10.37 7.04
N ARG A 122 -3.44 9.90 6.91
CA ARG A 122 -2.31 10.70 6.39
C ARG A 122 -2.29 10.77 4.87
N ALA A 123 -2.90 9.77 4.21
CA ALA A 123 -3.09 9.73 2.77
C ALA A 123 -4.30 8.84 2.43
N ILE A 124 -4.80 9.00 1.21
CA ILE A 124 -5.76 8.09 0.59
C ILE A 124 -5.05 7.32 -0.50
N LEU A 125 -5.16 5.99 -0.47
CA LEU A 125 -4.64 5.13 -1.52
C LEU A 125 -5.79 4.73 -2.45
N LEU A 126 -5.65 5.01 -3.74
CA LEU A 126 -6.63 4.62 -4.76
C LEU A 126 -6.17 3.33 -5.43
N ASP A 127 -6.93 2.26 -5.26
CA ASP A 127 -6.65 0.97 -5.89
C ASP A 127 -7.78 0.56 -6.83
N SER A 128 -7.46 -0.23 -7.85
CA SER A 128 -8.47 -0.76 -8.76
C SER A 128 -9.47 -1.66 -8.02
N TYR A 129 -10.73 -1.59 -8.46
CA TYR A 129 -11.77 -2.44 -7.89
C TYR A 129 -11.85 -3.77 -8.62
N HIS A 130 -11.89 -4.86 -7.86
CA HIS A 130 -12.27 -6.17 -8.37
C HIS A 130 -13.29 -6.80 -7.41
N PRO A 131 -14.44 -7.32 -7.91
CA PRO A 131 -15.52 -7.82 -7.05
C PRO A 131 -15.14 -8.92 -6.07
N GLN A 132 -14.15 -9.74 -6.43
CA GLN A 132 -13.75 -10.93 -5.68
C GLN A 132 -12.34 -10.85 -5.06
N LYS A 133 -11.62 -9.70 -5.20
CA LYS A 133 -10.24 -9.58 -4.72
C LYS A 133 -9.99 -8.21 -4.09
N TYR A 134 -9.20 -8.18 -3.04
CA TYR A 134 -8.67 -6.97 -2.42
C TYR A 134 -7.25 -6.74 -2.93
N GLY A 135 -7.11 -5.89 -3.97
CA GLY A 135 -5.84 -5.52 -4.59
C GLY A 135 -5.20 -6.58 -5.50
N GLY A 136 -4.15 -6.21 -6.20
CA GLY A 136 -3.31 -7.10 -7.00
C GLY A 136 -3.96 -7.71 -8.25
N THR A 137 -4.96 -7.06 -8.83
CA THR A 137 -5.73 -7.58 -9.99
C THR A 137 -5.08 -7.26 -11.34
N GLY A 138 -4.21 -6.24 -11.39
CA GLY A 138 -3.59 -5.77 -12.63
C GLY A 138 -4.50 -4.90 -13.52
N GLU A 139 -5.76 -4.68 -13.11
CA GLU A 139 -6.69 -3.78 -13.82
C GLU A 139 -6.44 -2.32 -13.39
N SER A 140 -6.68 -1.37 -14.28
CA SER A 140 -6.56 0.06 -14.02
C SER A 140 -7.92 0.75 -14.09
N PHE A 141 -8.06 1.84 -13.35
CA PHE A 141 -9.16 2.82 -13.48
C PHE A 141 -8.62 4.10 -14.11
N SER A 142 -9.51 5.04 -14.47
CA SER A 142 -9.07 6.36 -14.97
C SER A 142 -8.26 7.09 -13.90
N TRP A 143 -6.96 7.24 -14.12
CA TRP A 143 -6.00 7.82 -13.16
C TRP A 143 -6.26 9.30 -12.88
N GLU A 144 -6.88 10.02 -13.82
CA GLU A 144 -7.28 11.44 -13.65
C GLU A 144 -8.21 11.63 -12.45
N ARG A 145 -8.99 10.60 -12.08
CA ARG A 145 -9.86 10.62 -10.90
C ARG A 145 -9.11 10.84 -9.58
N ALA A 146 -7.81 10.61 -9.55
CA ALA A 146 -6.98 10.95 -8.39
C ALA A 146 -6.97 12.47 -8.09
N ARG A 147 -7.17 13.31 -9.12
CA ARG A 147 -7.23 14.77 -8.99
C ARG A 147 -8.50 15.29 -8.30
N ASP A 148 -9.51 14.43 -8.18
CA ASP A 148 -10.78 14.76 -7.53
C ASP A 148 -10.64 14.73 -5.99
N CYS A 149 -9.56 14.17 -5.45
CA CYS A 149 -9.25 14.18 -4.03
C CYS A 149 -8.16 15.21 -3.72
N ARG A 150 -8.57 16.38 -3.20
CA ARG A 150 -7.65 17.47 -2.80
C ARG A 150 -7.49 17.60 -1.30
N GLU A 151 -8.29 16.89 -0.54
CA GLU A 151 -8.34 16.93 0.91
C GLU A 151 -7.09 16.29 1.56
N LYS A 152 -6.49 15.32 0.86
CA LYS A 152 -5.34 14.56 1.36
C LYS A 152 -4.37 14.20 0.23
N PRO A 153 -3.10 13.90 0.56
CA PRO A 153 -2.18 13.27 -0.38
C PRO A 153 -2.77 11.98 -0.95
N VAL A 154 -2.67 11.80 -2.26
CA VAL A 154 -3.14 10.60 -2.95
C VAL A 154 -1.97 9.70 -3.31
N VAL A 155 -2.07 8.43 -2.93
CA VAL A 155 -1.19 7.36 -3.39
C VAL A 155 -1.95 6.57 -4.45
N LEU A 156 -1.40 6.46 -5.65
CA LEU A 156 -2.00 5.73 -6.76
C LEU A 156 -1.53 4.28 -6.76
N ALA A 157 -2.47 3.34 -6.87
CA ALA A 157 -2.24 1.91 -7.00
C ALA A 157 -3.09 1.32 -8.13
N GLY A 158 -3.08 0.00 -8.27
CA GLY A 158 -3.87 -0.72 -9.27
C GLY A 158 -3.22 -0.81 -10.65
N GLY A 159 -2.64 -1.97 -10.95
CA GLY A 159 -2.09 -2.29 -12.27
C GLY A 159 -0.81 -1.55 -12.67
N LEU A 160 -0.19 -0.80 -11.75
CA LEU A 160 1.06 -0.08 -12.02
C LEU A 160 2.23 -1.04 -12.25
N ASN A 161 3.08 -0.69 -13.20
CA ASN A 161 4.29 -1.42 -13.58
C ASN A 161 5.30 -0.45 -14.23
N PRO A 162 6.55 -0.85 -14.52
CA PRO A 162 7.54 0.03 -15.12
C PRO A 162 7.13 0.70 -16.44
N LEU A 163 6.26 0.05 -17.23
CA LEU A 163 5.85 0.57 -18.54
C LEU A 163 4.80 1.67 -18.49
N ASN A 164 4.02 1.76 -17.39
CA ASN A 164 2.89 2.67 -17.30
C ASN A 164 2.96 3.67 -16.13
N VAL A 165 3.87 3.46 -15.16
CA VAL A 165 3.92 4.26 -13.94
C VAL A 165 4.21 5.74 -14.21
N ALA A 166 5.06 6.05 -15.17
CA ALA A 166 5.38 7.45 -15.53
C ALA A 166 4.15 8.19 -16.08
N GLU A 167 3.40 7.56 -16.97
CA GLU A 167 2.14 8.10 -17.49
C GLU A 167 1.10 8.25 -16.37
N ALA A 168 0.96 7.23 -15.54
CA ALA A 168 0.04 7.25 -14.39
C ALA A 168 0.32 8.42 -13.44
N ILE A 169 1.60 8.71 -13.15
CA ILE A 169 2.01 9.87 -12.34
C ILE A 169 1.62 11.19 -13.02
N MET A 170 1.88 11.33 -14.33
CA MET A 170 1.56 12.55 -15.07
C MET A 170 0.04 12.80 -15.11
N LEU A 171 -0.76 11.77 -15.36
CA LEU A 171 -2.21 11.91 -15.47
C LEU A 171 -2.86 12.15 -14.12
N SER A 172 -2.43 11.45 -13.07
CA SER A 172 -3.02 11.55 -11.74
C SER A 172 -2.55 12.77 -10.95
N GLY A 173 -1.30 13.21 -11.15
CA GLY A 173 -0.63 14.16 -10.26
C GLY A 173 -0.46 13.63 -8.83
N ALA A 174 -0.42 12.32 -8.64
CA ALA A 174 -0.38 11.67 -7.34
C ALA A 174 0.86 12.04 -6.53
N TYR A 175 0.70 12.13 -5.22
CA TYR A 175 1.78 12.30 -4.25
C TYR A 175 2.75 11.12 -4.25
N GLY A 176 2.21 9.92 -4.40
CA GLY A 176 2.99 8.68 -4.44
C GLY A 176 2.34 7.59 -5.27
N VAL A 177 3.09 6.55 -5.53
CA VAL A 177 2.62 5.33 -6.20
C VAL A 177 2.86 4.11 -5.32
N ASP A 178 1.97 3.12 -5.42
CA ASP A 178 2.07 1.83 -4.73
C ASP A 178 2.03 0.70 -5.75
N VAL A 179 3.12 -0.05 -5.84
CA VAL A 179 3.28 -1.11 -6.84
C VAL A 179 3.44 -2.46 -6.13
N SER A 180 2.69 -3.47 -6.59
CA SER A 180 2.79 -4.83 -6.07
C SER A 180 3.12 -5.82 -7.18
N THR A 181 2.11 -6.27 -7.92
CA THR A 181 2.24 -7.28 -8.98
C THR A 181 3.12 -6.84 -10.15
N GLY A 182 3.09 -5.55 -10.49
CA GLY A 182 3.81 -5.01 -11.64
C GLY A 182 5.34 -5.13 -11.54
N VAL A 183 5.87 -5.35 -10.34
CA VAL A 183 7.31 -5.57 -10.11
C VAL A 183 7.61 -7.01 -9.65
N GLU A 184 6.73 -7.96 -9.91
CA GLU A 184 6.94 -9.38 -9.57
C GLU A 184 7.46 -10.18 -10.76
N SER A 185 8.27 -11.22 -10.44
CA SER A 185 8.64 -12.31 -11.35
C SER A 185 7.70 -13.51 -11.18
N ALA A 186 7.17 -13.71 -9.97
CA ALA A 186 6.14 -14.68 -9.62
C ALA A 186 5.35 -14.15 -8.40
N PRO A 187 4.14 -14.65 -8.10
CA PRO A 187 3.36 -14.18 -6.96
C PRO A 187 4.16 -14.16 -5.65
N GLY A 188 4.28 -12.98 -5.02
CA GLY A 188 5.05 -12.77 -3.80
C GLY A 188 6.58 -12.67 -4.00
N ILE A 189 7.10 -12.83 -5.21
CA ILE A 189 8.54 -12.75 -5.51
C ILE A 189 8.80 -11.51 -6.36
N LYS A 190 9.51 -10.53 -5.80
CA LYS A 190 9.83 -9.29 -6.52
C LYS A 190 11.01 -9.49 -7.47
N ASP A 191 10.99 -8.76 -8.57
CA ASP A 191 12.09 -8.67 -9.54
C ASP A 191 12.88 -7.38 -9.29
N PRO A 192 14.17 -7.48 -8.88
CA PRO A 192 14.98 -6.30 -8.58
C PRO A 192 15.18 -5.34 -9.76
N ASN A 193 15.11 -5.83 -11.00
CA ASN A 193 15.24 -4.98 -12.18
C ASN A 193 13.96 -4.15 -12.36
N LYS A 194 12.79 -4.79 -12.28
CA LYS A 194 11.50 -4.08 -12.36
C LYS A 194 11.28 -3.07 -11.22
N ILE A 195 11.91 -3.27 -10.05
CA ILE A 195 11.86 -2.29 -8.96
C ILE A 195 12.71 -1.06 -9.32
N ARG A 196 13.83 -1.24 -10.01
CA ARG A 196 14.74 -0.15 -10.40
C ARG A 196 14.23 0.67 -11.59
N ASP A 197 13.54 0.02 -12.52
CA ASP A 197 12.93 0.64 -13.71
C ASP A 197 11.73 1.52 -13.33
#